data_90d982d6e8ca007103d489003a6f7db9
#
_entry.id   90d982d6e8ca007103d489003a6f7db9
#
_cell.length_a   1.000
_cell.length_b   1.000
_cell.length_c   1.000
_cell.angle_alpha   90.00
_cell.angle_beta   90.00
_cell.angle_gamma   90.00
#
_symmetry.space_group_name_H-M   'P 1'
#
loop_
_entity.id
_entity.type
_entity.pdbx_description
1 polymer ?
#
loop_
_entity_poly.entity_id
_entity_poly.type
_entity_poly.pdbx_seq_one_letter_code
_entity_poly.pdbx_strand_id
1 'polypeptide(L)'
;MEFINIKLQKLINEKKQYFYDIIQLYYSKLIDKYYLFFRTNNNSNTLLIKPENENVKSYYKNHSSYNEGDSGLDLFVPEDTEVKCGETVFVDLQIKCELLDKENKNISYYLYPRSSISKTPLILANSVGIIDAGYRGNIKAAVKYIPSYDDIKYNDRPTYTIKKGTRLFQLCSPDLKELKFKLSNTLSETSRGEGGFGSTGITI
;
A
#
# COMPACT_ATOMS: atom_id res chain seq x y z
N MET A 1 -53.52 9.90 24.61
CA MET A 1 -52.58 8.83 24.95
C MET A 1 -51.55 8.59 23.81
N GLU A 2 -51.95 8.60 22.55
CA GLU A 2 -51.07 8.35 21.38
C GLU A 2 -49.94 9.40 21.24
N PHE A 3 -50.22 10.67 21.45
CA PHE A 3 -49.22 11.75 21.34
C PHE A 3 -48.08 11.66 22.42
N ILE A 4 -48.40 11.14 23.59
CA ILE A 4 -47.42 10.94 24.66
C ILE A 4 -46.50 9.76 24.31
N ASN A 5 -47.05 8.72 23.68
CA ASN A 5 -46.32 7.55 23.28
C ASN A 5 -45.29 7.87 22.17
N ILE A 6 -45.65 8.71 21.19
CA ILE A 6 -44.76 9.14 20.11
C ILE A 6 -43.60 9.99 20.69
N LYS A 7 -43.88 10.92 21.60
CA LYS A 7 -42.81 11.73 22.25
C LYS A 7 -41.86 10.85 23.08
N LEU A 8 -42.40 9.87 23.79
CA LEU A 8 -41.60 8.95 24.60
C LEU A 8 -40.69 8.06 23.70
N GLN A 9 -41.22 7.53 22.63
CA GLN A 9 -40.44 6.75 21.67
C GLN A 9 -39.32 7.59 21.02
N LYS A 10 -39.58 8.83 20.65
CA LYS A 10 -38.59 9.75 20.11
C LYS A 10 -37.46 9.99 21.13
N LEU A 11 -37.78 10.25 22.39
CA LEU A 11 -36.81 10.47 23.47
C LEU A 11 -35.94 9.23 23.73
N ILE A 12 -36.55 8.03 23.67
CA ILE A 12 -35.86 6.76 23.85
C ILE A 12 -34.87 6.53 22.71
N ASN A 13 -35.25 6.82 21.45
CA ASN A 13 -34.38 6.66 20.29
C ASN A 13 -33.22 7.68 20.31
N GLU A 14 -33.46 8.92 20.68
CA GLU A 14 -32.43 9.95 20.86
C GLU A 14 -31.39 9.53 21.92
N LYS A 15 -31.85 9.00 23.07
CA LYS A 15 -30.95 8.49 24.12
C LYS A 15 -30.19 7.25 23.70
N LYS A 16 -30.80 6.35 22.93
CA LYS A 16 -30.10 5.18 22.36
C LYS A 16 -29.01 5.61 21.37
N GLN A 17 -29.31 6.56 20.49
CA GLN A 17 -28.32 7.08 19.54
C GLN A 17 -27.16 7.76 20.26
N TYR A 18 -27.46 8.63 21.24
CA TYR A 18 -26.43 9.30 22.06
C TYR A 18 -25.52 8.29 22.79
N PHE A 19 -26.11 7.21 23.34
CA PHE A 19 -25.34 6.15 24.00
C PHE A 19 -24.47 5.37 23.02
N TYR A 20 -24.97 5.12 21.81
CA TYR A 20 -24.23 4.48 20.74
C TYR A 20 -23.02 5.34 20.29
N ASP A 21 -23.23 6.65 20.12
CA ASP A 21 -22.18 7.59 19.72
C ASP A 21 -21.07 7.69 20.79
N ILE A 22 -21.44 7.69 22.07
CA ILE A 22 -20.46 7.63 23.19
C ILE A 22 -19.65 6.34 23.15
N ILE A 23 -20.29 5.21 22.90
CA ILE A 23 -19.60 3.91 22.79
C ILE A 23 -18.62 3.95 21.61
N GLN A 24 -19.03 4.42 20.45
CA GLN A 24 -18.16 4.54 19.28
C GLN A 24 -16.96 5.46 19.56
N LEU A 25 -17.19 6.61 20.21
CA LEU A 25 -16.13 7.53 20.61
C LEU A 25 -15.16 6.90 21.61
N TYR A 26 -15.67 6.11 22.58
CA TYR A 26 -14.85 5.39 23.54
C TYR A 26 -14.01 4.30 22.87
N TYR A 27 -14.62 3.52 21.95
CA TYR A 27 -13.90 2.50 21.17
C TYR A 27 -12.84 3.12 20.27
N SER A 28 -13.12 4.24 19.62
CA SER A 28 -12.11 4.93 18.79
C SER A 28 -10.92 5.39 19.65
N LYS A 29 -11.16 6.01 20.81
CA LYS A 29 -10.10 6.41 21.76
C LYS A 29 -9.32 5.22 22.34
N LEU A 30 -10.01 4.10 22.58
CA LEU A 30 -9.35 2.87 23.05
C LEU A 30 -8.44 2.27 21.97
N ILE A 31 -8.92 2.27 20.74
CA ILE A 31 -8.14 1.85 19.56
C ILE A 31 -6.93 2.75 19.39
N ASP A 32 -7.09 4.07 19.48
CA ASP A 32 -5.99 5.04 19.38
C ASP A 32 -4.94 4.84 20.50
N LYS A 33 -5.41 4.60 21.75
CA LYS A 33 -4.55 4.32 22.90
C LYS A 33 -3.83 2.97 22.75
N TYR A 34 -4.51 1.94 22.22
CA TYR A 34 -3.94 0.64 21.92
C TYR A 34 -2.88 0.77 20.78
N TYR A 35 -3.20 1.53 19.73
CA TYR A 35 -2.26 1.89 18.67
C TYR A 35 -1.03 2.62 19.21
N LEU A 36 -1.22 3.58 20.10
CA LEU A 36 -0.13 4.34 20.73
C LEU A 36 0.76 3.42 21.58
N PHE A 37 0.18 2.50 22.38
CA PHE A 37 0.91 1.55 23.22
C PHE A 37 1.77 0.58 22.39
N PHE A 38 1.24 0.05 21.29
CA PHE A 38 2.03 -0.79 20.39
C PHE A 38 3.08 0.00 19.59
N ARG A 39 2.81 1.27 19.33
CA ARG A 39 3.74 2.19 18.71
C ARG A 39 5.01 2.39 19.53
N THR A 40 4.87 2.54 20.83
CA THR A 40 6.00 2.87 21.73
C THR A 40 6.92 1.70 22.07
N ASN A 41 6.50 0.44 21.82
CA ASN A 41 7.27 -0.76 22.18
C ASN A 41 7.97 -1.45 20.99
N ASN A 42 7.95 -0.87 19.80
CA ASN A 42 8.57 -1.48 18.62
C ASN A 42 9.97 -0.89 18.34
N ASN A 43 11.00 -1.71 18.54
CA ASN A 43 12.39 -1.36 18.25
C ASN A 43 12.77 -1.54 16.76
N SER A 44 11.78 -1.71 15.84
CA SER A 44 11.96 -1.94 14.40
C SER A 44 11.05 -1.03 13.59
N ASN A 45 11.48 -0.70 12.35
CA ASN A 45 10.66 0.01 11.39
C ASN A 45 9.36 -0.77 11.11
N THR A 46 8.22 -0.06 11.03
CA THR A 46 6.90 -0.66 10.83
C THR A 46 6.24 -0.04 9.61
N LEU A 47 5.91 -0.86 8.62
CA LEU A 47 5.14 -0.46 7.45
C LEU A 47 3.65 -0.63 7.75
N LEU A 48 2.89 0.45 7.66
CA LEU A 48 1.43 0.40 7.63
C LEU A 48 0.98 0.25 6.18
N ILE A 49 0.13 -0.74 5.91
CA ILE A 49 -0.44 -0.99 4.59
C ILE A 49 -1.94 -0.77 4.67
N LYS A 50 -2.44 0.15 3.84
CA LYS A 50 -3.87 0.39 3.62
C LYS A 50 -4.26 -0.11 2.24
N PRO A 51 -4.86 -1.31 2.13
CA PRO A 51 -5.39 -1.82 0.87
C PRO A 51 -6.63 -1.02 0.43
N GLU A 52 -6.84 -0.87 -0.87
CA GLU A 52 -8.01 -0.15 -1.40
C GLU A 52 -9.32 -0.94 -1.24
N ASN A 53 -9.23 -2.28 -1.23
CA ASN A 53 -10.41 -3.15 -1.14
C ASN A 53 -10.10 -4.47 -0.43
N GLU A 54 -11.13 -5.24 -0.10
CA GLU A 54 -10.99 -6.52 0.62
C GLU A 54 -10.26 -7.61 -0.20
N ASN A 55 -10.33 -7.58 -1.54
CA ASN A 55 -9.59 -8.53 -2.37
C ASN A 55 -8.09 -8.33 -2.23
N VAL A 56 -7.62 -7.09 -2.32
CA VAL A 56 -6.21 -6.73 -2.13
C VAL A 56 -5.78 -7.01 -0.68
N LYS A 57 -6.65 -6.67 0.29
CA LYS A 57 -6.39 -6.94 1.71
C LYS A 57 -6.19 -8.43 2.00
N SER A 58 -6.89 -9.31 1.27
CA SER A 58 -6.76 -10.76 1.46
C SER A 58 -5.35 -11.28 1.18
N TYR A 59 -4.59 -10.67 0.27
CA TYR A 59 -3.20 -11.03 -0.01
C TYR A 59 -2.29 -10.81 1.20
N TYR A 60 -2.59 -9.79 2.02
CA TYR A 60 -1.73 -9.40 3.14
C TYR A 60 -2.20 -9.97 4.49
N LYS A 61 -3.46 -10.41 4.63
CA LYS A 61 -3.98 -11.01 5.88
C LYS A 61 -3.19 -12.25 6.34
N ASN A 62 -2.77 -13.07 5.39
CA ASN A 62 -2.07 -14.34 5.62
C ASN A 62 -0.66 -14.33 5.03
N HIS A 63 -0.09 -13.16 4.80
CA HIS A 63 1.22 -13.03 4.23
C HIS A 63 2.28 -13.37 5.30
N SER A 64 2.71 -14.61 5.29
CA SER A 64 3.71 -15.16 6.22
C SER A 64 5.03 -15.49 5.51
N SER A 65 5.30 -14.87 4.36
CA SER A 65 6.35 -15.28 3.45
C SER A 65 7.73 -14.70 3.79
N TYR A 66 8.02 -14.53 5.09
CA TYR A 66 9.34 -14.07 5.45
C TYR A 66 10.14 -15.19 6.08
N ASN A 67 11.33 -15.38 5.51
CA ASN A 67 12.41 -15.95 6.31
C ASN A 67 12.94 -14.84 7.21
N GLU A 68 13.39 -15.18 8.40
CA GLU A 68 14.07 -14.25 9.28
C GLU A 68 15.25 -13.59 8.54
N GLY A 69 15.28 -12.25 8.53
CA GLY A 69 16.31 -11.47 7.85
C GLY A 69 16.02 -11.10 6.39
N ASP A 70 14.87 -11.48 5.82
CA ASP A 70 14.48 -11.00 4.49
C ASP A 70 14.28 -9.47 4.49
N SER A 71 14.96 -8.79 3.56
CA SER A 71 14.94 -7.32 3.48
C SER A 71 13.68 -6.77 2.81
N GLY A 72 13.00 -7.56 2.00
CA GLY A 72 11.91 -7.09 1.12
C GLY A 72 10.55 -7.66 1.49
N LEU A 73 9.55 -6.77 1.58
CA LEU A 73 8.15 -7.15 1.64
C LEU A 73 7.59 -7.35 0.23
N ASP A 74 7.24 -8.57 -0.11
CA ASP A 74 6.64 -8.92 -1.39
C ASP A 74 5.31 -8.20 -1.63
N LEU A 75 5.12 -7.67 -2.84
CA LEU A 75 3.89 -7.03 -3.26
C LEU A 75 3.16 -7.87 -4.30
N PHE A 76 1.84 -7.89 -4.21
CA PHE A 76 0.98 -8.65 -5.12
C PHE A 76 0.40 -7.73 -6.19
N VAL A 77 0.46 -8.18 -7.45
CA VAL A 77 -0.25 -7.52 -8.56
C VAL A 77 -1.74 -7.85 -8.42
N PRO A 78 -2.63 -6.86 -8.26
CA PRO A 78 -4.03 -7.13 -7.91
C PRO A 78 -4.88 -7.58 -9.09
N GLU A 79 -4.47 -7.25 -10.33
CA GLU A 79 -5.21 -7.52 -11.56
C GLU A 79 -4.25 -7.90 -12.68
N ASP A 80 -4.75 -8.65 -13.69
CA ASP A 80 -3.98 -8.94 -14.89
C ASP A 80 -3.59 -7.63 -15.57
N THR A 81 -2.30 -7.45 -15.85
CA THR A 81 -1.77 -6.22 -16.47
C THR A 81 -0.96 -6.56 -17.71
N GLU A 82 -1.36 -6.03 -18.86
CA GLU A 82 -0.65 -6.20 -20.13
C GLU A 82 0.41 -5.12 -20.31
N VAL A 83 1.60 -5.55 -20.75
CA VAL A 83 2.72 -4.68 -21.10
C VAL A 83 3.17 -5.06 -22.51
N LYS A 84 3.00 -4.16 -23.48
CA LYS A 84 3.43 -4.38 -24.85
C LYS A 84 4.91 -4.11 -25.03
N CYS A 85 5.51 -4.80 -25.96
CA CYS A 85 6.92 -4.67 -26.30
C CYS A 85 7.31 -3.20 -26.53
N GLY A 86 8.32 -2.73 -25.79
CA GLY A 86 8.83 -1.36 -25.84
C GLY A 86 8.04 -0.33 -25.01
N GLU A 87 6.85 -0.67 -24.54
CA GLU A 87 6.01 0.24 -23.73
C GLU A 87 6.39 0.25 -22.25
N THR A 88 6.05 1.35 -21.58
CA THR A 88 6.10 1.48 -20.11
C THR A 88 4.69 1.62 -19.59
N VAL A 89 4.35 0.80 -18.58
CA VAL A 89 3.04 0.78 -17.93
C VAL A 89 3.23 1.00 -16.42
N PHE A 90 2.33 1.74 -15.79
CA PHE A 90 2.27 1.87 -14.33
C PHE A 90 1.35 0.79 -13.76
N VAL A 91 1.93 -0.24 -13.14
CA VAL A 91 1.19 -1.27 -12.43
C VAL A 91 0.76 -0.71 -11.08
N ASP A 92 -0.52 -0.41 -10.91
CA ASP A 92 -1.09 0.03 -9.64
C ASP A 92 -1.27 -1.17 -8.72
N LEU A 93 -0.61 -1.16 -7.55
CA LEU A 93 -0.66 -2.24 -6.58
C LEU A 93 -1.85 -2.14 -5.63
N GLN A 94 -2.68 -1.10 -5.78
CA GLN A 94 -3.90 -0.85 -5.02
C GLN A 94 -3.69 -0.89 -3.50
N ILE A 95 -2.53 -0.42 -3.07
CA ILE A 95 -2.18 -0.22 -1.66
C ILE A 95 -1.57 1.16 -1.46
N LYS A 96 -1.88 1.79 -0.35
CA LYS A 96 -1.20 2.97 0.17
C LYS A 96 -0.38 2.57 1.39
N CYS A 97 0.78 3.17 1.55
CA CYS A 97 1.70 2.77 2.61
C CYS A 97 2.27 3.96 3.37
N GLU A 98 2.65 3.71 4.62
CA GLU A 98 3.35 4.62 5.51
C GLU A 98 4.42 3.84 6.27
N LEU A 99 5.69 4.22 6.14
CA LEU A 99 6.77 3.60 6.92
C LEU A 99 7.13 4.48 8.11
N LEU A 100 7.10 3.88 9.28
CA LEU A 100 7.42 4.50 10.56
C LEU A 100 8.73 3.91 11.10
N ASP A 101 9.63 4.78 11.55
CA ASP A 101 10.80 4.36 12.30
C ASP A 101 10.44 3.96 13.76
N LYS A 102 11.46 3.59 14.55
CA LYS A 102 11.30 3.23 15.97
C LYS A 102 10.77 4.38 16.84
N GLU A 103 10.97 5.65 16.42
CA GLU A 103 10.43 6.85 17.07
C GLU A 103 9.07 7.27 16.53
N ASN A 104 8.47 6.46 15.66
CA ASN A 104 7.20 6.71 14.97
C ASN A 104 7.22 7.94 14.04
N LYS A 105 8.38 8.28 13.50
CA LYS A 105 8.49 9.28 12.45
C LYS A 105 8.34 8.63 11.09
N ASN A 106 7.69 9.34 10.19
CA ASN A 106 7.63 8.93 8.78
C ASN A 106 9.01 8.95 8.17
N ILE A 107 9.40 7.85 7.53
CA ILE A 107 10.64 7.74 6.76
C ILE A 107 10.37 7.27 5.35
N SER A 108 11.24 7.66 4.41
CA SER A 108 11.19 7.21 3.03
C SER A 108 11.60 5.74 2.92
N TYR A 109 11.18 5.08 1.84
CA TYR A 109 11.50 3.67 1.59
C TYR A 109 11.56 3.41 0.08
N TYR A 110 11.89 2.17 -0.29
CA TYR A 110 12.15 1.83 -1.67
C TYR A 110 11.19 0.78 -2.22
N LEU A 111 10.82 0.95 -3.48
CA LEU A 111 10.19 -0.06 -4.30
C LEU A 111 11.25 -0.67 -5.22
N TYR A 112 11.57 -1.94 -5.00
CA TYR A 112 12.51 -2.72 -5.81
C TYR A 112 11.80 -3.78 -6.64
N PRO A 113 12.40 -4.19 -7.77
CA PRO A 113 12.02 -5.44 -8.40
C PRO A 113 12.46 -6.61 -7.50
N ARG A 114 11.73 -7.72 -7.56
CA ARG A 114 12.21 -9.00 -7.02
C ARG A 114 13.13 -9.68 -8.04
N SER A 115 13.97 -10.58 -7.57
CA SER A 115 14.88 -11.37 -8.46
C SER A 115 14.11 -12.13 -9.55
N SER A 116 12.86 -12.53 -9.29
CA SER A 116 11.99 -13.21 -10.26
C SER A 116 11.65 -12.37 -11.50
N ILE A 117 11.78 -11.05 -11.46
CA ILE A 117 11.56 -10.18 -12.63
C ILE A 117 12.54 -10.52 -13.75
N SER A 118 13.75 -11.00 -13.42
CA SER A 118 14.78 -11.42 -14.39
C SER A 118 14.36 -12.59 -15.28
N LYS A 119 13.29 -13.30 -14.94
CA LYS A 119 12.69 -14.38 -15.73
C LYS A 119 11.60 -13.89 -16.68
N THR A 120 11.43 -12.59 -16.79
CA THR A 120 10.43 -11.92 -17.63
C THR A 120 11.12 -10.93 -18.55
N PRO A 121 10.48 -10.45 -19.61
CA PRO A 121 11.03 -9.38 -20.44
C PRO A 121 10.93 -7.99 -19.79
N LEU A 122 10.62 -7.90 -18.49
CA LEU A 122 10.29 -6.66 -17.82
C LEU A 122 11.43 -6.15 -16.95
N ILE A 123 11.50 -4.82 -16.84
CA ILE A 123 12.34 -4.11 -15.85
C ILE A 123 11.51 -3.02 -15.17
N LEU A 124 11.99 -2.53 -14.01
CA LEU A 124 11.52 -1.25 -13.50
C LEU A 124 12.14 -0.11 -14.32
N ALA A 125 11.32 0.72 -14.95
CA ALA A 125 11.75 1.80 -15.82
C ALA A 125 12.58 2.88 -15.10
N ASN A 126 12.35 3.07 -13.81
CA ASN A 126 13.09 3.99 -12.95
C ASN A 126 14.17 3.29 -12.10
N SER A 127 14.51 2.04 -12.42
CA SER A 127 15.47 1.19 -11.68
C SER A 127 15.06 0.92 -10.24
N VAL A 128 14.78 1.95 -9.46
CA VAL A 128 14.32 1.93 -8.05
C VAL A 128 13.25 3.00 -7.88
N GLY A 129 12.12 2.62 -7.33
CA GLY A 129 11.09 3.58 -6.91
C GLY A 129 11.45 4.15 -5.53
N ILE A 130 11.63 5.46 -5.43
CA ILE A 130 11.78 6.16 -4.15
C ILE A 130 10.37 6.58 -3.70
N ILE A 131 9.97 6.11 -2.53
CA ILE A 131 8.71 6.48 -1.89
C ILE A 131 9.02 7.45 -0.76
N ASP A 132 8.65 8.70 -0.95
CA ASP A 132 8.91 9.74 0.05
C ASP A 132 8.09 9.52 1.32
N ALA A 133 8.63 9.93 2.46
CA ALA A 133 8.02 9.77 3.78
C ALA A 133 6.58 10.31 3.88
N GLY A 134 6.29 11.39 3.16
CA GLY A 134 4.97 12.03 3.14
C GLY A 134 4.02 11.54 2.03
N TYR A 135 4.43 10.60 1.17
CA TYR A 135 3.59 10.12 0.08
C TYR A 135 2.46 9.23 0.62
N ARG A 136 1.22 9.49 0.17
CA ARG A 136 0.01 8.75 0.58
C ARG A 136 -0.83 8.27 -0.61
N GLY A 137 -0.29 8.34 -1.82
CA GLY A 137 -0.92 7.77 -3.01
C GLY A 137 -0.69 6.25 -3.09
N ASN A 138 -1.30 5.62 -4.10
CA ASN A 138 -1.08 4.21 -4.38
C ASN A 138 0.36 3.93 -4.76
N ILE A 139 0.90 2.83 -4.26
CA ILE A 139 2.19 2.32 -4.70
C ILE A 139 2.03 1.80 -6.12
N LYS A 140 2.81 2.37 -7.05
CA LYS A 140 2.79 2.01 -8.48
C LYS A 140 4.19 1.63 -8.93
N ALA A 141 4.29 0.53 -9.69
CA ALA A 141 5.53 0.10 -10.31
C ALA A 141 5.54 0.55 -11.78
N ALA A 142 6.51 1.38 -12.16
CA ALA A 142 6.74 1.75 -13.57
C ALA A 142 7.48 0.60 -14.25
N VAL A 143 6.78 -0.19 -15.05
CA VAL A 143 7.30 -1.40 -15.69
C VAL A 143 7.50 -1.16 -17.18
N LYS A 144 8.66 -1.52 -17.69
CA LYS A 144 8.98 -1.42 -19.13
C LYS A 144 9.28 -2.81 -19.70
N TYR A 145 8.69 -3.12 -20.85
CA TYR A 145 9.06 -4.29 -21.64
C TYR A 145 10.34 -3.98 -22.44
N ILE A 146 11.36 -4.78 -22.26
CA ILE A 146 12.62 -4.69 -23.02
C ILE A 146 12.56 -5.69 -24.18
N PRO A 147 12.54 -5.22 -25.45
CA PRO A 147 12.52 -6.10 -26.61
C PRO A 147 13.73 -7.03 -26.65
N SER A 148 13.52 -8.29 -27.00
CA SER A 148 14.57 -9.22 -27.36
C SER A 148 15.13 -8.91 -28.77
N TYR A 149 16.25 -9.55 -29.10
CA TYR A 149 16.78 -9.45 -30.46
C TYR A 149 15.78 -9.93 -31.53
N ASP A 150 15.04 -11.00 -31.26
CA ASP A 150 14.04 -11.56 -32.17
C ASP A 150 12.83 -10.64 -32.33
N ASP A 151 12.36 -10.01 -31.24
CA ASP A 151 11.28 -9.02 -31.30
C ASP A 151 11.65 -7.86 -32.24
N ILE A 152 12.91 -7.42 -32.20
CA ILE A 152 13.41 -6.34 -33.07
C ILE A 152 13.58 -6.83 -34.51
N LYS A 153 14.22 -7.99 -34.71
CA LYS A 153 14.57 -8.54 -36.00
C LYS A 153 13.34 -8.84 -36.87
N TYR A 154 12.30 -9.40 -36.27
CA TYR A 154 11.07 -9.78 -36.96
C TYR A 154 9.98 -8.70 -36.86
N ASN A 155 10.29 -7.53 -36.25
CA ASN A 155 9.32 -6.47 -35.97
C ASN A 155 8.08 -6.98 -35.27
N ASP A 156 8.24 -8.01 -34.44
CA ASP A 156 7.19 -8.53 -33.57
C ASP A 156 7.00 -7.60 -32.37
N ARG A 157 5.77 -7.44 -31.94
CA ARG A 157 5.43 -6.62 -30.76
C ARG A 157 4.61 -7.45 -29.79
N PRO A 158 5.24 -8.45 -29.17
CA PRO A 158 4.55 -9.31 -28.25
C PRO A 158 4.05 -8.54 -27.03
N THR A 159 3.04 -9.09 -26.39
CA THR A 159 2.49 -8.60 -25.12
C THR A 159 2.84 -9.58 -24.02
N TYR A 160 3.36 -9.07 -22.92
CA TYR A 160 3.57 -9.84 -21.70
C TYR A 160 2.46 -9.51 -20.70
N THR A 161 1.75 -10.53 -20.22
CA THR A 161 0.70 -10.36 -19.20
C THR A 161 1.25 -10.69 -17.83
N ILE A 162 1.34 -9.70 -16.96
CA ILE A 162 1.59 -9.91 -15.53
C ILE A 162 0.28 -10.42 -14.93
N LYS A 163 0.27 -11.66 -14.48
CA LYS A 163 -0.93 -12.27 -13.91
C LYS A 163 -1.24 -11.76 -12.51
N LYS A 164 -2.52 -11.58 -12.21
CA LYS A 164 -3.04 -11.34 -10.87
C LYS A 164 -2.41 -12.29 -9.85
N GLY A 165 -2.05 -11.76 -8.67
CA GLY A 165 -1.38 -12.52 -7.61
C GLY A 165 0.12 -12.72 -7.82
N THR A 166 0.68 -12.32 -8.98
CA THR A 166 2.13 -12.39 -9.23
C THR A 166 2.88 -11.44 -8.30
N ARG A 167 4.06 -11.85 -7.85
CA ARG A 167 4.96 -11.06 -6.99
C ARG A 167 6.24 -10.74 -7.76
N LEU A 168 6.31 -9.58 -8.39
CA LEU A 168 7.48 -9.08 -9.13
C LEU A 168 8.16 -7.91 -8.44
N PHE A 169 7.52 -7.34 -7.42
CA PHE A 169 7.97 -6.14 -6.72
C PHE A 169 8.01 -6.38 -5.21
N GLN A 170 8.81 -5.58 -4.52
CA GLN A 170 8.96 -5.62 -3.07
C GLN A 170 9.23 -4.22 -2.52
N LEU A 171 8.78 -3.96 -1.28
CA LEU A 171 9.18 -2.78 -0.53
C LEU A 171 10.32 -3.13 0.41
N CYS A 172 11.30 -2.23 0.50
CA CYS A 172 12.44 -2.36 1.41
C CYS A 172 12.60 -1.12 2.26
N SER A 173 13.00 -1.31 3.51
CA SER A 173 13.40 -0.20 4.38
C SER A 173 14.71 0.44 3.89
N PRO A 174 15.01 1.69 4.30
CA PRO A 174 16.22 2.38 3.84
C PRO A 174 17.52 1.69 4.22
N ASP A 175 17.53 0.95 5.33
CA ASP A 175 18.68 0.22 5.87
C ASP A 175 18.68 -1.27 5.49
N LEU A 176 17.74 -1.68 4.61
CA LEU A 176 17.55 -3.05 4.16
C LEU A 176 17.34 -4.08 5.29
N LYS A 177 17.01 -3.64 6.48
CA LYS A 177 16.59 -4.53 7.54
C LYS A 177 15.18 -5.04 7.30
N GLU A 178 14.86 -6.15 7.95
CA GLU A 178 13.54 -6.75 7.91
C GLU A 178 12.43 -5.72 8.14
N LEU A 179 11.43 -5.73 7.28
CA LEU A 179 10.33 -4.80 7.26
C LEU A 179 9.10 -5.45 7.87
N LYS A 180 8.79 -5.11 9.13
CA LYS A 180 7.53 -5.54 9.75
C LYS A 180 6.38 -4.72 9.20
N PHE A 181 5.23 -5.35 8.92
CA PHE A 181 4.07 -4.62 8.45
C PHE A 181 2.81 -4.90 9.28
N LYS A 182 1.86 -3.97 9.18
CA LYS A 182 0.52 -4.09 9.76
C LYS A 182 -0.50 -3.57 8.76
N LEU A 183 -1.64 -4.25 8.67
CA LEU A 183 -2.80 -3.71 7.95
C LEU A 183 -3.40 -2.56 8.74
N SER A 184 -3.72 -1.47 8.06
CA SER A 184 -4.37 -0.29 8.64
C SER A 184 -5.54 0.15 7.76
N ASN A 185 -6.58 0.67 8.37
CA ASN A 185 -7.69 1.30 7.65
C ASN A 185 -7.41 2.80 7.38
N THR A 186 -6.46 3.39 8.10
CA THR A 186 -6.09 4.82 8.00
C THR A 186 -4.57 4.96 7.97
N LEU A 187 -4.09 6.01 7.31
CA LEU A 187 -2.71 6.48 7.36
C LEU A 187 -2.70 7.91 7.86
N SER A 188 -1.55 8.40 8.33
CA SER A 188 -1.43 9.80 8.76
C SER A 188 -1.58 10.75 7.57
N GLU A 189 -2.19 11.92 7.80
CA GLU A 189 -2.26 12.97 6.80
C GLU A 189 -0.90 13.67 6.66
N THR A 190 -0.59 14.11 5.44
CA THR A 190 0.65 14.82 5.13
C THR A 190 0.40 15.94 4.13
N SER A 191 1.25 16.94 4.12
CA SER A 191 1.19 18.03 3.13
C SER A 191 1.43 17.58 1.69
N ARG A 192 2.20 16.49 1.49
CA ARG A 192 2.44 15.91 0.15
C ARG A 192 1.23 15.14 -0.37
N GLY A 193 0.50 14.43 0.49
CA GLY A 193 -0.68 13.65 0.13
C GLY A 193 -0.39 12.63 -0.99
N GLU A 194 -1.21 12.61 -2.03
CA GLU A 194 -1.11 11.69 -3.17
C GLU A 194 -0.24 12.22 -4.34
N GLY A 195 0.40 13.40 -4.19
CA GLY A 195 1.25 13.98 -5.23
C GLY A 195 2.49 13.14 -5.51
N GLY A 196 2.63 12.65 -6.75
CA GLY A 196 3.74 11.80 -7.18
C GLY A 196 3.96 11.85 -8.70
N PHE A 197 4.92 11.06 -9.20
CA PHE A 197 5.21 10.87 -10.63
C PHE A 197 5.36 12.17 -11.45
N GLY A 198 6.10 13.16 -10.91
CA GLY A 198 6.36 14.42 -11.60
C GLY A 198 5.30 15.50 -11.39
N SER A 199 4.44 15.38 -10.37
CA SER A 199 3.45 16.42 -10.01
C SER A 199 4.08 17.79 -9.68
N THR A 200 5.40 17.85 -9.43
CA THR A 200 6.18 19.08 -9.24
C THR A 200 6.65 19.70 -10.57
N GLY A 201 6.27 19.13 -11.71
CA GLY A 201 6.60 19.62 -13.04
C GLY A 201 7.97 19.14 -13.54
N ILE A 202 8.03 18.83 -14.84
CA ILE A 202 9.29 18.72 -15.59
C ILE A 202 9.45 20.11 -16.22
N THR A 203 10.29 20.96 -15.62
CA THR A 203 10.76 22.18 -16.32
C THR A 203 11.82 21.71 -17.31
N ILE A 204 11.50 21.68 -18.60
CA ILE A 204 12.42 21.51 -19.71
C ILE A 204 12.93 22.89 -20.09
#